data_360ede2458f8652162af4a7417e99c4a
#
_entry.id   360ede2458f8652162af4a7417e99c4a
#
_cell.length_a   1.000
_cell.length_b   1.000
_cell.length_c   1.000
_cell.angle_alpha   90.00
_cell.angle_beta   90.00
_cell.angle_gamma   90.00
#
_symmetry.space_group_name_H-M   'P 1'
#
loop_
_entity.id
_entity.type
_entity.pdbx_description
1 polymer ?
#
loop_
_entity_poly.entity_id
_entity_poly.type
_entity_poly.pdbx_seq_one_letter_code
_entity_poly.pdbx_strand_id
1 'polypeptide(L)'
;MSVKKISEAILGVGVDDTTIDLFESQYPVPTGVSYNSYVILDEKTAILDTVDNRATEPWLANLTEALAGRKPDYLVVSHMEPDHGANIARLAALYPEMQVVGNAKTFLYMDQFFGADAVAKERRVVVKDGESLSLGTHTLTFVLAPMVHWPEVMVSYESSEKVLFSADGFGRFGAVARFDENADWASEARRYYLNIVGKYGPQVQALLKKAAALDIATICPLHGPVLTGDLSKYLNYYDLWSSYKAEEPEKILVASASIHGHTRAAAHTMAEKLRAKGAKVVEMDLTRTDVSYAVAEAFRCGRIVLACASYDGFLFPPMENLLTHLKTKNFQGRTVGLMENGTWAPMAAKLMRAELDGMKNITVCDAVVTIRSAANAAAEAQMDVLADELLAK
;
A
#
# COMPACT_ATOMS: atom_id res chain seq x y z
N MET A 1 -18.33 -13.57 -2.92
CA MET A 1 -18.33 -13.88 -1.48
C MET A 1 -19.77 -13.96 -1.01
N SER A 2 -20.09 -14.81 -0.08
CA SER A 2 -21.30 -14.71 0.74
C SER A 2 -21.02 -13.81 1.94
N VAL A 3 -22.06 -13.34 2.61
CA VAL A 3 -21.95 -12.60 3.88
C VAL A 3 -21.02 -13.34 4.85
N LYS A 4 -20.02 -12.65 5.39
CA LYS A 4 -19.06 -13.19 6.35
C LYS A 4 -19.41 -12.76 7.75
N LYS A 5 -19.63 -13.69 8.66
CA LYS A 5 -19.83 -13.38 10.07
C LYS A 5 -18.49 -13.04 10.73
N ILE A 6 -18.34 -11.82 11.22
CA ILE A 6 -17.21 -11.37 12.04
C ILE A 6 -17.55 -11.60 13.51
N SER A 7 -18.76 -11.18 13.91
CA SER A 7 -19.38 -11.48 15.20
C SER A 7 -20.87 -11.71 15.03
N GLU A 8 -21.65 -11.78 16.13
CA GLU A 8 -23.10 -11.88 16.04
C GLU A 8 -23.73 -10.60 15.46
N ALA A 9 -23.14 -9.43 15.71
CA ALA A 9 -23.63 -8.13 15.27
C ALA A 9 -22.93 -7.59 14.05
N ILE A 10 -21.68 -7.97 13.79
CA ILE A 10 -20.83 -7.41 12.73
C ILE A 10 -20.69 -8.41 11.58
N LEU A 11 -21.12 -7.99 10.40
CA LEU A 11 -21.10 -8.79 9.18
C LEU A 11 -20.24 -8.12 8.10
N GLY A 12 -19.41 -8.89 7.43
CA GLY A 12 -18.70 -8.45 6.22
C GLY A 12 -19.57 -8.74 4.99
N VAL A 13 -19.84 -7.70 4.21
CA VAL A 13 -20.69 -7.75 3.00
C VAL A 13 -19.94 -7.42 1.73
N GLY A 14 -18.61 -7.26 1.81
CA GLY A 14 -17.74 -6.93 0.69
C GLY A 14 -17.72 -7.95 -0.44
N VAL A 15 -16.95 -7.66 -1.47
CA VAL A 15 -16.84 -8.46 -2.70
C VAL A 15 -15.37 -8.70 -3.05
N ASP A 16 -15.04 -9.92 -3.49
CA ASP A 16 -13.76 -10.24 -4.13
C ASP A 16 -13.89 -10.04 -5.64
N ASP A 17 -13.24 -9.02 -6.19
CA ASP A 17 -13.08 -8.87 -7.64
C ASP A 17 -11.84 -9.66 -8.09
N THR A 18 -12.08 -10.82 -8.69
CA THR A 18 -11.04 -11.69 -9.24
C THR A 18 -10.82 -11.47 -10.73
N THR A 19 -11.45 -10.45 -11.32
CA THR A 19 -11.42 -10.15 -12.75
C THR A 19 -10.63 -8.89 -13.07
N ILE A 20 -10.38 -8.03 -12.09
CA ILE A 20 -9.53 -6.85 -12.23
C ILE A 20 -8.07 -7.29 -12.42
N ASP A 21 -7.39 -6.68 -13.38
CA ASP A 21 -5.97 -6.91 -13.67
C ASP A 21 -5.05 -5.82 -13.11
N LEU A 22 -5.54 -4.56 -13.08
CA LEU A 22 -4.80 -3.40 -12.59
C LEU A 22 -5.61 -2.64 -11.53
N PHE A 23 -5.10 -2.57 -10.29
CA PHE A 23 -5.62 -1.67 -9.26
C PHE A 23 -5.16 -0.23 -9.55
N GLU A 24 -6.05 0.76 -9.37
CA GLU A 24 -5.82 2.17 -9.76
C GLU A 24 -5.33 2.32 -11.22
N SER A 25 -5.66 1.41 -12.11
CA SER A 25 -5.19 1.37 -13.50
C SER A 25 -3.66 1.32 -13.66
N GLN A 26 -2.92 0.95 -12.62
CA GLN A 26 -1.46 0.93 -12.65
C GLN A 26 -0.81 -0.28 -11.95
N TYR A 27 -1.36 -0.79 -10.87
CA TYR A 27 -0.73 -1.86 -10.09
C TYR A 27 -1.27 -3.24 -10.48
N PRO A 28 -0.45 -4.14 -11.05
CA PRO A 28 -0.90 -5.49 -11.39
C PRO A 28 -1.40 -6.24 -10.15
N VAL A 29 -2.61 -6.79 -10.24
CA VAL A 29 -3.22 -7.59 -9.18
C VAL A 29 -3.66 -8.96 -9.73
N PRO A 30 -2.71 -9.87 -10.00
CA PRO A 30 -2.99 -11.16 -10.66
C PRO A 30 -3.94 -12.05 -9.87
N THR A 31 -4.09 -11.81 -8.58
CA THR A 31 -5.05 -12.50 -7.70
C THR A 31 -6.30 -11.68 -7.43
N GLY A 32 -6.49 -10.55 -8.14
CA GLY A 32 -7.62 -9.64 -7.93
C GLY A 32 -7.46 -8.76 -6.69
N VAL A 33 -8.58 -8.24 -6.18
CA VAL A 33 -8.65 -7.40 -4.99
C VAL A 33 -9.94 -7.67 -4.22
N SER A 34 -9.93 -7.49 -2.91
CA SER A 34 -11.16 -7.45 -2.09
C SER A 34 -11.58 -6.02 -1.86
N TYR A 35 -12.83 -5.69 -2.13
CA TYR A 35 -13.49 -4.47 -1.69
C TYR A 35 -14.34 -4.81 -0.48
N ASN A 36 -13.93 -4.40 0.70
CA ASN A 36 -14.63 -4.72 1.92
C ASN A 36 -15.62 -3.63 2.31
N SER A 37 -16.76 -4.05 2.80
CA SER A 37 -17.80 -3.23 3.39
C SER A 37 -18.42 -4.02 4.53
N TYR A 38 -18.91 -3.34 5.55
CA TYR A 38 -19.37 -4.01 6.76
C TYR A 38 -20.74 -3.49 7.17
N VAL A 39 -21.47 -4.33 7.94
CA VAL A 39 -22.76 -3.95 8.54
C VAL A 39 -22.69 -4.25 10.02
N ILE A 40 -23.14 -3.30 10.83
CA ILE A 40 -23.38 -3.52 12.27
C ILE A 40 -24.90 -3.54 12.49
N LEU A 41 -25.38 -4.65 13.00
CA LEU A 41 -26.78 -4.89 13.34
C LEU A 41 -26.99 -4.66 14.84
N ASP A 42 -27.65 -3.58 15.18
CA ASP A 42 -27.99 -3.22 16.57
C ASP A 42 -29.41 -2.62 16.61
N GLU A 43 -29.75 -1.83 17.63
CA GLU A 43 -31.00 -1.04 17.65
C GLU A 43 -31.08 -0.17 16.40
N LYS A 44 -29.97 0.48 16.05
CA LYS A 44 -29.73 1.13 14.78
C LYS A 44 -28.74 0.35 13.94
N THR A 45 -29.00 0.29 12.66
CA THR A 45 -28.15 -0.44 11.71
C THR A 45 -27.23 0.53 10.99
N ALA A 46 -25.92 0.26 11.02
CA ALA A 46 -24.90 1.02 10.31
C ALA A 46 -24.23 0.19 9.22
N ILE A 47 -24.07 0.80 8.04
CA ILE A 47 -23.21 0.30 6.97
C ILE A 47 -21.90 1.08 7.02
N LEU A 48 -20.76 0.43 6.90
CA LEU A 48 -19.44 1.04 6.84
C LEU A 48 -18.87 0.87 5.44
N ASP A 49 -18.71 1.97 4.75
CA ASP A 49 -18.25 2.12 3.38
C ASP A 49 -19.06 1.33 2.33
N THR A 50 -18.81 1.58 1.08
CA THR A 50 -19.36 0.86 -0.05
C THR A 50 -18.23 0.14 -0.79
N VAL A 51 -18.42 -0.18 -2.08
CA VAL A 51 -17.44 -0.87 -2.91
C VAL A 51 -17.29 -0.19 -4.26
N ASP A 52 -16.29 -0.61 -5.02
CA ASP A 52 -16.09 -0.19 -6.41
C ASP A 52 -17.36 -0.43 -7.27
N ASN A 53 -17.57 0.43 -8.25
CA ASN A 53 -18.71 0.33 -9.15
C ASN A 53 -18.77 -1.02 -9.91
N ARG A 54 -17.62 -1.67 -10.14
CA ARG A 54 -17.53 -3.02 -10.75
C ARG A 54 -18.17 -4.09 -9.88
N ALA A 55 -18.18 -3.90 -8.57
CA ALA A 55 -18.68 -4.85 -7.58
C ALA A 55 -20.10 -4.53 -7.05
N THR A 56 -20.77 -3.54 -7.63
CA THR A 56 -22.06 -3.00 -7.12
C THR A 56 -23.13 -4.06 -6.94
N GLU A 57 -23.43 -4.85 -7.96
CA GLU A 57 -24.56 -5.80 -7.90
C GLU A 57 -24.33 -6.95 -6.91
N PRO A 58 -23.18 -7.64 -6.91
CA PRO A 58 -22.91 -8.67 -5.89
C PRO A 58 -22.84 -8.08 -4.47
N TRP A 59 -22.33 -6.84 -4.28
CA TRP A 59 -22.35 -6.17 -2.99
C TRP A 59 -23.77 -5.88 -2.50
N LEU A 60 -24.65 -5.34 -3.35
CA LEU A 60 -26.05 -5.09 -3.00
C LEU A 60 -26.80 -6.38 -2.63
N ALA A 61 -26.48 -7.48 -3.29
CA ALA A 61 -27.04 -8.80 -2.92
C ALA A 61 -26.58 -9.23 -1.51
N ASN A 62 -25.28 -9.12 -1.23
CA ASN A 62 -24.73 -9.42 0.11
C ASN A 62 -25.32 -8.47 1.18
N LEU A 63 -25.44 -7.19 0.87
CA LEU A 63 -26.02 -6.20 1.78
C LEU A 63 -27.49 -6.52 2.08
N THR A 64 -28.27 -6.87 1.06
CA THR A 64 -29.68 -7.24 1.22
C THR A 64 -29.85 -8.49 2.12
N GLU A 65 -28.99 -9.50 1.90
CA GLU A 65 -28.93 -10.70 2.74
C GLU A 65 -28.61 -10.32 4.20
N ALA A 66 -27.56 -9.53 4.42
CA ALA A 66 -27.13 -9.13 5.77
C ALA A 66 -28.17 -8.28 6.50
N LEU A 67 -28.85 -7.39 5.81
CA LEU A 67 -29.90 -6.55 6.40
C LEU A 67 -31.14 -7.35 6.78
N ALA A 68 -31.41 -8.48 6.15
CA ALA A 68 -32.55 -9.37 6.46
C ALA A 68 -33.90 -8.62 6.59
N GLY A 69 -34.13 -7.63 5.70
CA GLY A 69 -35.35 -6.79 5.69
C GLY A 69 -35.28 -5.53 6.58
N ARG A 70 -34.22 -5.33 7.35
CA ARG A 70 -33.99 -4.06 8.08
C ARG A 70 -33.66 -2.92 7.10
N LYS A 71 -33.96 -1.71 7.50
CA LYS A 71 -33.48 -0.49 6.83
C LYS A 71 -32.26 0.03 7.56
N PRO A 72 -31.19 0.41 6.86
CA PRO A 72 -30.04 1.01 7.51
C PRO A 72 -30.37 2.43 8.00
N ASP A 73 -29.93 2.76 9.21
CA ASP A 73 -30.03 4.09 9.78
C ASP A 73 -28.86 4.98 9.34
N TYR A 74 -27.69 4.37 9.20
CA TYR A 74 -26.46 5.09 8.89
C TYR A 74 -25.64 4.42 7.79
N LEU A 75 -25.01 5.26 6.94
CA LEU A 75 -23.85 4.93 6.13
C LEU A 75 -22.65 5.71 6.67
N VAL A 76 -21.68 5.05 7.25
CA VAL A 76 -20.42 5.64 7.69
C VAL A 76 -19.43 5.58 6.52
N VAL A 77 -18.89 6.74 6.13
CA VAL A 77 -17.94 6.86 5.02
C VAL A 77 -16.55 7.13 5.59
N SER A 78 -15.71 6.12 5.58
CA SER A 78 -14.31 6.22 6.03
C SER A 78 -13.42 6.87 4.98
N HIS A 79 -13.71 6.59 3.68
CA HIS A 79 -12.89 7.01 2.55
C HIS A 79 -13.73 7.31 1.31
N MET A 80 -13.36 8.35 0.55
CA MET A 80 -14.11 8.81 -0.63
C MET A 80 -13.51 8.36 -1.96
N GLU A 81 -12.43 7.59 -1.97
CA GLU A 81 -11.92 7.00 -3.19
C GLU A 81 -13.00 6.13 -3.85
N PRO A 82 -13.14 6.17 -5.20
CA PRO A 82 -14.26 5.51 -5.88
C PRO A 82 -14.41 4.01 -5.62
N ASP A 83 -13.33 3.31 -5.26
CA ASP A 83 -13.39 1.88 -4.95
C ASP A 83 -14.07 1.58 -3.59
N HIS A 84 -14.34 2.62 -2.79
CA HIS A 84 -15.15 2.57 -1.56
C HIS A 84 -16.34 3.54 -1.61
N GLY A 85 -16.24 4.59 -2.43
CA GLY A 85 -17.23 5.67 -2.49
C GLY A 85 -18.28 5.53 -3.61
N ALA A 86 -18.02 4.72 -4.65
CA ALA A 86 -18.81 4.75 -5.88
C ALA A 86 -20.32 4.53 -5.69
N ASN A 87 -20.73 3.79 -4.68
CA ASN A 87 -22.13 3.43 -4.46
C ASN A 87 -22.87 4.32 -3.42
N ILE A 88 -22.25 5.34 -2.88
CA ILE A 88 -22.84 6.22 -1.85
C ILE A 88 -24.15 6.86 -2.35
N ALA A 89 -24.14 7.49 -3.53
CA ALA A 89 -25.30 8.13 -4.08
C ALA A 89 -26.44 7.12 -4.39
N ARG A 90 -26.08 5.93 -4.90
CA ARG A 90 -27.05 4.85 -5.17
C ARG A 90 -27.69 4.36 -3.88
N LEU A 91 -26.90 4.13 -2.84
CA LEU A 91 -27.39 3.67 -1.54
C LEU A 91 -28.29 4.73 -0.88
N ALA A 92 -27.89 6.02 -0.95
CA ALA A 92 -28.68 7.13 -0.45
C ALA A 92 -30.05 7.27 -1.14
N ALA A 93 -30.12 6.92 -2.44
CA ALA A 93 -31.38 6.89 -3.19
C ALA A 93 -32.25 5.68 -2.81
N LEU A 94 -31.65 4.50 -2.57
CA LEU A 94 -32.36 3.29 -2.13
C LEU A 94 -32.94 3.43 -0.72
N TYR A 95 -32.26 4.17 0.15
CA TYR A 95 -32.65 4.35 1.57
C TYR A 95 -32.78 5.85 1.89
N PRO A 96 -33.87 6.51 1.51
CA PRO A 96 -34.03 7.97 1.65
C PRO A 96 -34.02 8.48 3.09
N GLU A 97 -34.29 7.61 4.06
CA GLU A 97 -34.25 7.95 5.50
C GLU A 97 -32.86 7.77 6.13
N MET A 98 -31.96 7.05 5.46
CA MET A 98 -30.62 6.77 5.96
C MET A 98 -29.78 8.05 6.04
N GLN A 99 -29.11 8.28 7.16
CA GLN A 99 -28.16 9.36 7.33
C GLN A 99 -26.76 8.92 6.88
N VAL A 100 -26.00 9.86 6.30
CA VAL A 100 -24.62 9.64 5.90
C VAL A 100 -23.69 10.30 6.90
N VAL A 101 -22.76 9.54 7.47
CA VAL A 101 -21.82 9.97 8.50
C VAL A 101 -20.44 10.12 7.91
N GLY A 102 -19.80 11.25 8.08
CA GLY A 102 -18.44 11.52 7.60
C GLY A 102 -17.92 12.83 8.15
N ASN A 103 -16.68 13.16 7.92
CA ASN A 103 -16.17 14.47 8.30
C ASN A 103 -16.47 15.54 7.22
N ALA A 104 -16.14 16.79 7.50
CA ALA A 104 -16.48 17.91 6.60
C ALA A 104 -15.85 17.75 5.19
N LYS A 105 -14.66 17.16 5.07
CA LYS A 105 -14.00 16.91 3.77
C LYS A 105 -14.67 15.76 3.01
N THR A 106 -15.18 14.75 3.72
CA THR A 106 -15.96 13.66 3.11
C THR A 106 -17.12 14.25 2.32
N PHE A 107 -17.89 15.17 2.92
CA PHE A 107 -19.02 15.81 2.22
C PHE A 107 -18.58 16.74 1.10
N LEU A 108 -17.46 17.43 1.25
CA LEU A 108 -16.89 18.23 0.16
C LEU A 108 -16.56 17.37 -1.07
N TYR A 109 -15.92 16.22 -0.87
CA TYR A 109 -15.57 15.30 -1.96
C TYR A 109 -16.80 14.58 -2.51
N MET A 110 -17.76 14.24 -1.65
CA MET A 110 -19.05 13.68 -2.07
C MET A 110 -19.78 14.62 -3.03
N ASP A 111 -19.80 15.93 -2.74
CA ASP A 111 -20.39 16.95 -3.62
C ASP A 111 -19.62 17.05 -4.96
N GLN A 112 -18.31 16.86 -4.95
CA GLN A 112 -17.49 16.86 -6.17
C GLN A 112 -17.75 15.62 -7.05
N PHE A 113 -17.93 14.44 -6.46
CA PHE A 113 -18.17 13.20 -7.19
C PHE A 113 -19.61 13.07 -7.69
N PHE A 114 -20.59 13.45 -6.88
CA PHE A 114 -21.99 13.12 -7.11
C PHE A 114 -22.91 14.34 -7.29
N GLY A 115 -22.41 15.56 -7.05
CA GLY A 115 -23.20 16.76 -6.96
C GLY A 115 -23.82 16.99 -5.57
N ALA A 116 -24.09 18.26 -5.25
CA ALA A 116 -24.51 18.68 -3.91
C ALA A 116 -25.87 18.11 -3.45
N ASP A 117 -26.69 17.65 -4.38
CA ASP A 117 -28.03 17.13 -4.12
C ASP A 117 -28.08 15.61 -3.96
N ALA A 118 -26.96 14.90 -4.18
CA ALA A 118 -26.91 13.43 -4.09
C ALA A 118 -27.26 12.93 -2.67
N VAL A 119 -26.84 13.67 -1.65
CA VAL A 119 -27.21 13.46 -0.25
C VAL A 119 -27.65 14.81 0.33
N ALA A 120 -28.92 14.93 0.65
CA ALA A 120 -29.49 16.16 1.23
C ALA A 120 -28.75 16.55 2.52
N LYS A 121 -28.57 17.85 2.76
CA LYS A 121 -27.78 18.37 3.90
C LYS A 121 -28.30 17.88 5.25
N GLU A 122 -29.61 17.74 5.37
CA GLU A 122 -30.31 17.28 6.56
C GLU A 122 -30.01 15.82 6.92
N ARG A 123 -29.51 15.07 5.95
CA ARG A 123 -29.11 13.66 6.10
C ARG A 123 -27.62 13.50 6.39
N ARG A 124 -26.86 14.60 6.44
CA ARG A 124 -25.41 14.59 6.65
C ARG A 124 -25.08 14.73 8.13
N VAL A 125 -24.44 13.75 8.71
CA VAL A 125 -23.91 13.78 10.07
C VAL A 125 -22.42 14.07 10.00
N VAL A 126 -22.05 15.33 10.27
CA VAL A 126 -20.64 15.76 10.23
C VAL A 126 -19.99 15.45 11.56
N VAL A 127 -18.98 14.60 11.57
CA VAL A 127 -18.24 14.18 12.77
C VAL A 127 -16.83 14.77 12.81
N LYS A 128 -16.30 14.91 14.03
CA LYS A 128 -14.95 15.39 14.33
C LYS A 128 -14.12 14.28 14.98
N ASP A 129 -12.82 14.54 15.12
CA ASP A 129 -11.89 13.63 15.79
C ASP A 129 -12.32 13.35 17.23
N GLY A 130 -12.48 12.08 17.59
CA GLY A 130 -12.90 11.61 18.91
C GLY A 130 -14.41 11.65 19.17
N GLU A 131 -15.25 12.15 18.25
CA GLU A 131 -16.71 12.07 18.40
C GLU A 131 -17.22 10.64 18.25
N SER A 132 -18.35 10.34 18.87
CA SER A 132 -18.93 8.99 18.88
C SER A 132 -20.37 8.99 18.40
N LEU A 133 -20.77 7.84 17.82
CA LEU A 133 -22.12 7.55 17.37
C LEU A 133 -22.62 6.26 18.06
N SER A 134 -23.67 6.35 18.84
CA SER A 134 -24.30 5.16 19.44
C SER A 134 -25.28 4.52 18.45
N LEU A 135 -25.20 3.20 18.36
CA LEU A 135 -26.13 2.36 17.60
C LEU A 135 -27.10 1.59 18.51
N GLY A 136 -26.96 1.74 19.83
CA GLY A 136 -27.63 1.00 20.88
C GLY A 136 -26.61 0.41 21.84
N THR A 137 -26.35 -0.88 21.74
CA THR A 137 -25.27 -1.57 22.49
C THR A 137 -23.89 -1.22 21.95
N HIS A 138 -23.75 -1.04 20.62
CA HIS A 138 -22.50 -0.72 19.95
C HIS A 138 -22.32 0.80 19.84
N THR A 139 -21.06 1.24 19.95
CA THR A 139 -20.71 2.65 19.80
C THR A 139 -19.49 2.77 18.91
N LEU A 140 -19.61 3.56 17.84
CA LEU A 140 -18.52 3.92 16.96
C LEU A 140 -17.86 5.22 17.43
N THR A 141 -16.56 5.20 17.64
CA THR A 141 -15.75 6.41 17.90
C THR A 141 -14.88 6.68 16.67
N PHE A 142 -14.96 7.91 16.14
CA PHE A 142 -14.28 8.31 14.92
C PHE A 142 -12.90 8.89 15.21
N VAL A 143 -11.88 8.38 14.53
CA VAL A 143 -10.51 8.89 14.64
C VAL A 143 -10.08 9.39 13.27
N LEU A 144 -9.85 10.69 13.15
CA LEU A 144 -9.40 11.25 11.87
C LEU A 144 -7.97 10.83 11.57
N ALA A 145 -7.75 10.34 10.35
CA ALA A 145 -6.49 9.85 9.82
C ALA A 145 -6.10 10.58 8.52
N PRO A 146 -5.99 11.94 8.52
CA PRO A 146 -5.78 12.71 7.32
C PRO A 146 -4.47 12.29 6.62
N MET A 147 -4.54 12.13 5.31
CA MET A 147 -3.45 11.65 4.43
C MET A 147 -3.06 10.18 4.66
N VAL A 148 -3.92 9.37 5.25
CA VAL A 148 -3.73 7.92 5.28
C VAL A 148 -4.84 7.24 4.43
N HIS A 149 -4.90 7.38 3.04
CA HIS A 149 -3.92 8.14 2.26
C HIS A 149 -4.52 9.44 1.65
N TRP A 150 -5.80 9.73 1.79
CA TRP A 150 -6.45 10.98 1.38
C TRP A 150 -6.75 11.90 2.58
N PRO A 151 -7.03 13.21 2.32
CA PRO A 151 -7.17 14.20 3.39
C PRO A 151 -8.38 14.01 4.31
N GLU A 152 -9.42 13.30 3.85
CA GLU A 152 -10.69 13.07 4.58
C GLU A 152 -10.73 11.75 5.33
N VAL A 153 -9.74 10.87 5.14
CA VAL A 153 -9.77 9.53 5.74
C VAL A 153 -10.00 9.59 7.25
N MET A 154 -10.90 8.76 7.71
CA MET A 154 -11.11 8.48 9.13
C MET A 154 -11.23 6.98 9.35
N VAL A 155 -10.84 6.51 10.53
CA VAL A 155 -11.07 5.15 10.99
C VAL A 155 -12.15 5.16 12.07
N SER A 156 -12.89 4.06 12.22
CA SER A 156 -13.97 3.94 13.20
C SER A 156 -13.64 2.81 14.17
N TYR A 157 -13.61 3.11 15.46
CA TYR A 157 -13.42 2.12 16.51
C TYR A 157 -14.74 1.77 17.18
N GLU A 158 -15.11 0.49 17.11
CA GLU A 158 -16.27 -0.05 17.81
C GLU A 158 -15.80 -0.63 19.15
N SER A 159 -16.30 -0.07 20.25
CA SER A 159 -15.73 -0.31 21.59
C SER A 159 -16.24 -1.57 22.28
N SER A 160 -17.45 -2.07 21.94
CA SER A 160 -18.07 -3.21 22.63
C SER A 160 -17.38 -4.53 22.26
N GLU A 161 -17.04 -4.72 20.99
CA GLU A 161 -16.35 -5.90 20.46
C GLU A 161 -14.88 -5.61 20.12
N LYS A 162 -14.40 -4.37 20.35
CA LYS A 162 -13.02 -3.93 20.16
C LYS A 162 -12.56 -4.04 18.70
N VAL A 163 -13.40 -3.63 17.77
CA VAL A 163 -13.18 -3.72 16.33
C VAL A 163 -12.73 -2.37 15.78
N LEU A 164 -11.61 -2.35 15.08
CA LEU A 164 -11.13 -1.19 14.32
C LEU A 164 -11.49 -1.38 12.83
N PHE A 165 -12.36 -0.53 12.30
CA PHE A 165 -12.56 -0.36 10.86
C PHE A 165 -11.52 0.65 10.38
N SER A 166 -10.51 0.16 9.71
CA SER A 166 -9.24 0.87 9.54
C SER A 166 -9.11 1.62 8.21
N ALA A 167 -10.20 1.79 7.46
CA ALA A 167 -10.13 2.26 6.08
C ALA A 167 -9.08 1.44 5.29
N ASP A 168 -8.24 2.07 4.49
CA ASP A 168 -7.15 1.39 3.76
C ASP A 168 -5.99 0.92 4.65
N GLY A 169 -5.96 1.39 5.87
CA GLY A 169 -4.97 0.94 6.84
C GLY A 169 -5.04 -0.58 7.03
N PHE A 170 -3.89 -1.24 7.04
CA PHE A 170 -3.74 -2.70 7.13
C PHE A 170 -4.31 -3.48 5.93
N GLY A 171 -4.65 -2.80 4.85
CA GLY A 171 -5.06 -3.40 3.60
C GLY A 171 -3.92 -4.11 2.87
N ARG A 172 -4.28 -4.95 1.90
CA ARG A 172 -3.33 -5.62 1.00
C ARG A 172 -3.95 -5.87 -0.37
N PHE A 173 -3.11 -6.01 -1.39
CA PHE A 173 -3.54 -6.55 -2.68
C PHE A 173 -3.90 -8.03 -2.59
N GLY A 174 -4.74 -8.45 -3.52
CA GLY A 174 -5.22 -9.82 -3.65
C GLY A 174 -6.63 -10.04 -3.09
N ALA A 175 -7.45 -10.77 -3.83
CA ALA A 175 -8.78 -11.19 -3.41
C ALA A 175 -8.68 -12.29 -2.33
N VAL A 176 -9.39 -12.13 -1.22
CA VAL A 176 -9.35 -13.10 -0.10
C VAL A 176 -9.72 -14.51 -0.54
N ALA A 177 -10.65 -14.65 -1.49
CA ALA A 177 -11.05 -15.95 -2.04
C ALA A 177 -9.92 -16.68 -2.80
N ARG A 178 -8.82 -16.00 -3.12
CA ARG A 178 -7.65 -16.56 -3.81
C ARG A 178 -6.40 -16.61 -2.94
N PHE A 179 -6.53 -16.37 -1.64
CA PHE A 179 -5.39 -16.53 -0.74
C PHE A 179 -5.08 -18.00 -0.54
N ASP A 180 -3.81 -18.34 -0.67
CA ASP A 180 -3.26 -19.55 -0.08
C ASP A 180 -3.23 -19.35 1.45
N GLU A 181 -3.73 -20.30 2.22
CA GLU A 181 -3.70 -20.26 3.68
C GLU A 181 -2.28 -20.11 4.26
N ASN A 182 -1.27 -20.52 3.48
CA ASN A 182 0.15 -20.38 3.82
C ASN A 182 0.78 -19.08 3.24
N ALA A 183 0.02 -18.26 2.50
CA ALA A 183 0.57 -17.05 1.91
C ALA A 183 0.94 -16.04 2.99
N ASP A 184 2.16 -15.49 2.87
CA ASP A 184 2.60 -14.42 3.73
C ASP A 184 1.74 -13.15 3.51
N TRP A 185 1.07 -12.69 4.57
CA TRP A 185 0.30 -11.44 4.54
C TRP A 185 1.18 -10.25 4.14
N ALA A 186 2.41 -10.20 4.67
CA ALA A 186 3.28 -9.04 4.57
C ALA A 186 3.71 -8.72 3.14
N SER A 187 3.86 -9.71 2.26
CA SER A 187 4.33 -9.50 0.89
C SER A 187 3.46 -8.52 0.11
N GLU A 188 2.17 -8.80 -0.02
CA GLU A 188 1.24 -7.96 -0.77
C GLU A 188 0.76 -6.75 0.05
N ALA A 189 0.76 -6.83 1.39
CA ALA A 189 0.49 -5.69 2.26
C ALA A 189 1.62 -4.65 2.20
N ARG A 190 2.89 -5.07 2.16
CA ARG A 190 4.04 -4.18 1.93
C ARG A 190 3.93 -3.50 0.59
N ARG A 191 3.63 -4.25 -0.47
CA ARG A 191 3.48 -3.70 -1.82
C ARG A 191 2.33 -2.70 -1.88
N TYR A 192 1.19 -3.02 -1.28
CA TYR A 192 0.06 -2.10 -1.13
C TYR A 192 0.47 -0.84 -0.36
N TYR A 193 0.95 -1.01 0.88
CA TYR A 193 1.33 0.11 1.74
C TYR A 193 2.32 1.07 1.07
N LEU A 194 3.44 0.55 0.54
CA LEU A 194 4.51 1.39 0.01
C LEU A 194 4.13 2.09 -1.30
N ASN A 195 3.21 1.53 -2.07
CA ASN A 195 2.76 2.16 -3.31
C ASN A 195 1.58 3.12 -3.10
N ILE A 196 0.68 2.86 -2.15
CA ILE A 196 -0.51 3.66 -1.89
C ILE A 196 -0.30 4.66 -0.75
N VAL A 197 0.18 4.21 0.41
CA VAL A 197 0.27 5.00 1.66
C VAL A 197 1.68 5.53 1.93
N GLY A 198 2.72 4.88 1.41
CA GLY A 198 4.12 5.00 1.84
C GLY A 198 4.69 6.42 1.91
N LYS A 199 4.22 7.36 1.07
CA LYS A 199 4.59 8.77 1.12
C LYS A 199 4.29 9.42 2.49
N TYR A 200 3.25 8.95 3.17
CA TYR A 200 2.65 9.60 4.34
C TYR A 200 3.03 8.92 5.67
N GLY A 201 4.25 8.38 5.76
CA GLY A 201 4.75 7.72 6.97
C GLY A 201 4.51 8.50 8.28
N PRO A 202 4.82 9.82 8.37
CA PRO A 202 4.56 10.59 9.59
C PRO A 202 3.08 10.62 10.01
N GLN A 203 2.14 10.64 9.05
CA GLN A 203 0.71 10.61 9.31
C GLN A 203 0.27 9.23 9.82
N VAL A 204 0.83 8.16 9.27
CA VAL A 204 0.61 6.79 9.77
C VAL A 204 1.16 6.65 11.19
N GLN A 205 2.36 7.18 11.49
CA GLN A 205 2.91 7.19 12.86
C GLN A 205 1.98 7.93 13.85
N ALA A 206 1.40 9.06 13.42
CA ALA A 206 0.43 9.77 14.24
C ALA A 206 -0.85 8.96 14.49
N LEU A 207 -1.34 8.23 13.47
CA LEU A 207 -2.48 7.33 13.61
C LEU A 207 -2.18 6.16 14.54
N LEU A 208 -1.02 5.49 14.38
CA LEU A 208 -0.59 4.40 15.25
C LEU A 208 -0.50 4.84 16.71
N LYS A 209 -0.01 6.06 16.97
CA LYS A 209 0.03 6.64 18.33
C LYS A 209 -1.37 6.83 18.92
N LYS A 210 -2.36 7.28 18.13
CA LYS A 210 -3.76 7.38 18.58
C LYS A 210 -4.35 5.98 18.83
N ALA A 211 -4.12 5.04 17.91
CA ALA A 211 -4.63 3.66 18.00
C ALA A 211 -4.04 2.89 19.20
N ALA A 212 -2.83 3.21 19.65
CA ALA A 212 -2.20 2.58 20.81
C ALA A 212 -2.96 2.80 22.14
N ALA A 213 -3.85 3.80 22.19
CA ALA A 213 -4.74 4.03 23.33
C ALA A 213 -6.02 3.20 23.29
N LEU A 214 -6.27 2.47 22.19
CA LEU A 214 -7.47 1.66 21.99
C LEU A 214 -7.17 0.17 22.25
N ASP A 215 -8.11 -0.53 22.85
CA ASP A 215 -8.04 -1.98 23.05
C ASP A 215 -8.61 -2.70 21.83
N ILE A 216 -7.76 -2.92 20.80
CA ILE A 216 -8.18 -3.49 19.52
C ILE A 216 -7.96 -4.99 19.53
N ALA A 217 -9.03 -5.76 19.29
CA ALA A 217 -9.00 -7.22 19.14
C ALA A 217 -9.11 -7.67 17.67
N THR A 218 -9.75 -6.86 16.83
CA THR A 218 -9.99 -7.16 15.40
C THR A 218 -9.74 -5.91 14.56
N ILE A 219 -9.10 -6.08 13.40
CA ILE A 219 -8.95 -5.01 12.40
C ILE A 219 -9.72 -5.41 11.14
N CYS A 220 -10.61 -4.54 10.70
CA CYS A 220 -11.46 -4.67 9.51
C CYS A 220 -11.03 -3.66 8.45
N PRO A 221 -10.08 -4.00 7.56
CA PRO A 221 -9.60 -3.10 6.51
C PRO A 221 -10.56 -3.08 5.31
N LEU A 222 -10.44 -2.06 4.46
CA LEU A 222 -11.20 -1.97 3.21
C LEU A 222 -10.68 -2.91 2.10
N HIS A 223 -9.44 -3.42 2.22
CA HIS A 223 -8.87 -4.42 1.31
C HIS A 223 -8.25 -5.59 2.08
N GLY A 224 -8.41 -6.80 1.53
CA GLY A 224 -7.80 -8.00 2.09
C GLY A 224 -8.57 -8.63 3.26
N PRO A 225 -7.94 -9.47 4.08
CA PRO A 225 -8.61 -10.21 5.14
C PRO A 225 -8.87 -9.38 6.38
N VAL A 226 -9.90 -9.73 7.13
CA VAL A 226 -10.06 -9.31 8.52
C VAL A 226 -8.93 -9.90 9.36
N LEU A 227 -8.29 -9.07 10.19
CA LEU A 227 -7.14 -9.46 11.00
C LEU A 227 -7.58 -9.67 12.45
N THR A 228 -7.24 -10.84 12.98
CA THR A 228 -7.58 -11.27 14.34
C THR A 228 -6.39 -11.94 15.02
N GLY A 229 -6.53 -12.27 16.28
CA GLY A 229 -5.51 -12.95 17.08
C GLY A 229 -4.37 -11.99 17.47
N ASP A 230 -3.12 -12.42 17.29
CA ASP A 230 -1.97 -11.55 17.58
C ASP A 230 -1.79 -10.47 16.52
N LEU A 231 -2.25 -9.27 16.83
CA LEU A 231 -2.15 -8.10 15.94
C LEU A 231 -0.77 -7.45 15.97
N SER A 232 0.10 -7.81 16.90
CA SER A 232 1.42 -7.17 17.09
C SER A 232 2.29 -7.21 15.84
N LYS A 233 2.25 -8.31 15.09
CA LYS A 233 2.99 -8.46 13.84
C LYS A 233 2.59 -7.44 12.77
N TYR A 234 1.30 -7.13 12.64
CA TYR A 234 0.79 -6.15 11.67
C TYR A 234 1.15 -4.72 12.08
N LEU A 235 1.03 -4.40 13.37
CA LEU A 235 1.43 -3.12 13.93
C LEU A 235 2.94 -2.90 13.79
N ASN A 236 3.77 -3.92 14.02
CA ASN A 236 5.21 -3.86 13.82
C ASN A 236 5.60 -3.57 12.36
N TYR A 237 4.94 -4.20 11.38
CA TYR A 237 5.17 -3.88 9.97
C TYR A 237 4.81 -2.42 9.67
N TYR A 238 3.64 -1.95 10.13
CA TYR A 238 3.23 -0.57 9.92
C TYR A 238 4.16 0.44 10.58
N ASP A 239 4.70 0.14 11.78
CA ASP A 239 5.73 0.97 12.43
C ASP A 239 7.02 1.01 11.61
N LEU A 240 7.52 -0.14 11.14
CA LEU A 240 8.71 -0.22 10.29
C LEU A 240 8.54 0.56 8.98
N TRP A 241 7.44 0.32 8.26
CA TRP A 241 7.20 0.94 6.97
C TRP A 241 7.00 2.45 7.07
N SER A 242 6.22 2.91 8.05
CA SER A 242 5.91 4.32 8.25
C SER A 242 7.06 5.12 8.86
N SER A 243 7.99 4.46 9.54
CA SER A 243 9.26 5.06 9.97
C SER A 243 10.38 4.93 8.94
N TYR A 244 10.08 4.39 7.74
CA TYR A 244 11.02 4.18 6.63
C TYR A 244 12.21 3.25 6.97
N LYS A 245 12.08 2.40 7.96
CA LYS A 245 13.09 1.42 8.33
C LYS A 245 13.05 0.21 7.39
N ALA A 246 14.21 -0.37 7.11
CA ALA A 246 14.28 -1.64 6.38
C ALA A 246 13.77 -2.79 7.26
N GLU A 247 12.99 -3.70 6.68
CA GLU A 247 12.58 -4.92 7.39
C GLU A 247 13.76 -5.90 7.53
N GLU A 248 14.59 -5.97 6.50
CA GLU A 248 15.78 -6.81 6.44
C GLU A 248 17.02 -5.93 6.16
N PRO A 249 17.58 -5.28 7.21
CA PRO A 249 18.71 -4.35 7.03
C PRO A 249 19.93 -4.98 6.36
N GLU A 250 20.16 -6.29 6.55
CA GLU A 250 21.29 -7.02 5.98
C GLU A 250 21.05 -7.54 4.55
N LYS A 251 19.81 -7.45 4.07
CA LYS A 251 19.44 -7.90 2.73
C LYS A 251 19.81 -6.87 1.68
N ILE A 252 20.24 -7.34 0.52
CA ILE A 252 20.65 -6.52 -0.61
C ILE A 252 19.71 -6.76 -1.79
N LEU A 253 19.13 -5.70 -2.34
CA LEU A 253 18.49 -5.72 -3.64
C LEU A 253 19.50 -5.41 -4.73
N VAL A 254 19.61 -6.25 -5.75
CA VAL A 254 20.33 -5.96 -6.99
C VAL A 254 19.30 -5.76 -8.09
N ALA A 255 19.04 -4.50 -8.46
CA ALA A 255 18.08 -4.13 -9.49
C ALA A 255 18.78 -3.74 -10.78
N SER A 256 18.38 -4.33 -11.91
CA SER A 256 19.01 -4.08 -13.20
C SER A 256 18.03 -3.60 -14.27
N ALA A 257 18.45 -2.61 -15.07
CA ALA A 257 17.77 -2.17 -16.27
C ALA A 257 18.70 -2.38 -17.49
N SER A 258 18.44 -3.43 -18.27
CA SER A 258 19.33 -3.91 -19.33
C SER A 258 18.64 -3.94 -20.68
N ILE A 259 19.28 -3.37 -21.71
CA ILE A 259 18.74 -3.32 -23.07
C ILE A 259 18.89 -4.70 -23.76
N HIS A 260 20.12 -5.23 -23.82
CA HIS A 260 20.46 -6.47 -24.52
C HIS A 260 21.01 -7.58 -23.60
N GLY A 261 20.82 -7.48 -22.30
CA GLY A 261 21.20 -8.52 -21.33
C GLY A 261 22.59 -8.34 -20.70
N HIS A 262 23.51 -7.56 -21.26
CA HIS A 262 24.88 -7.43 -20.72
C HIS A 262 24.92 -6.76 -19.34
N THR A 263 24.12 -5.71 -19.11
CA THR A 263 24.00 -5.07 -17.79
C THR A 263 23.38 -6.03 -16.78
N ARG A 264 22.38 -6.82 -17.18
CA ARG A 264 21.76 -7.84 -16.33
C ARG A 264 22.75 -8.95 -15.96
N ALA A 265 23.54 -9.43 -16.93
CA ALA A 265 24.57 -10.43 -16.67
C ALA A 265 25.62 -9.91 -15.67
N ALA A 266 26.05 -8.66 -15.82
CA ALA A 266 26.96 -8.03 -14.86
C ALA A 266 26.33 -7.84 -13.46
N ALA A 267 25.05 -7.48 -13.40
CA ALA A 267 24.32 -7.39 -12.15
C ALA A 267 24.18 -8.77 -11.46
N HIS A 268 23.97 -9.83 -12.24
CA HIS A 268 23.98 -11.20 -11.73
C HIS A 268 25.37 -11.59 -11.17
N THR A 269 26.45 -11.28 -11.89
CA THR A 269 27.82 -11.51 -11.38
C THR A 269 28.04 -10.76 -10.06
N MET A 270 27.58 -9.52 -9.94
CA MET A 270 27.64 -8.75 -8.68
C MET A 270 26.85 -9.44 -7.56
N ALA A 271 25.65 -9.93 -7.85
CA ALA A 271 24.84 -10.66 -6.89
C ALA A 271 25.53 -11.94 -6.39
N GLU A 272 26.17 -12.71 -7.30
CA GLU A 272 26.94 -13.90 -6.92
C GLU A 272 28.17 -13.56 -6.06
N LYS A 273 28.87 -12.47 -6.38
CA LYS A 273 29.99 -12.00 -5.54
C LYS A 273 29.53 -11.62 -4.13
N LEU A 274 28.38 -10.95 -4.01
CA LEU A 274 27.78 -10.61 -2.70
C LEU A 274 27.35 -11.87 -1.93
N ARG A 275 26.72 -12.85 -2.60
CA ARG A 275 26.38 -14.15 -2.00
C ARG A 275 27.60 -14.91 -1.53
N ALA A 276 28.67 -14.93 -2.32
CA ALA A 276 29.93 -15.55 -1.94
C ALA A 276 30.56 -14.92 -0.69
N LYS A 277 30.26 -13.65 -0.40
CA LYS A 277 30.64 -12.94 0.84
C LYS A 277 29.62 -13.12 1.98
N GLY A 278 28.62 -13.99 1.80
CA GLY A 278 27.62 -14.33 2.84
C GLY A 278 26.37 -13.44 2.88
N ALA A 279 26.20 -12.52 1.93
CA ALA A 279 25.04 -11.64 1.90
C ALA A 279 23.76 -12.35 1.41
N LYS A 280 22.61 -11.96 1.96
CA LYS A 280 21.30 -12.32 1.42
C LYS A 280 20.95 -11.37 0.27
N VAL A 281 20.81 -11.90 -0.95
CA VAL A 281 20.61 -11.09 -2.15
C VAL A 281 19.33 -11.49 -2.87
N VAL A 282 18.52 -10.50 -3.22
CA VAL A 282 17.41 -10.61 -4.18
C VAL A 282 17.78 -9.87 -5.45
N GLU A 283 17.50 -10.48 -6.60
CA GLU A 283 17.73 -9.88 -7.92
C GLU A 283 16.43 -9.51 -8.59
N MET A 284 16.39 -8.34 -9.23
CA MET A 284 15.24 -7.90 -10.02
C MET A 284 15.65 -7.33 -11.37
N ASP A 285 15.03 -7.84 -12.43
CA ASP A 285 15.11 -7.27 -13.77
C ASP A 285 13.95 -6.28 -13.95
N LEU A 286 14.24 -4.99 -13.90
CA LEU A 286 13.27 -3.92 -14.03
C LEU A 286 12.57 -3.87 -15.40
N THR A 287 13.11 -4.58 -16.39
CA THR A 287 12.49 -4.69 -17.72
C THR A 287 11.41 -5.79 -17.78
N ARG A 288 11.28 -6.60 -16.73
CA ARG A 288 10.37 -7.75 -16.63
C ARG A 288 9.51 -7.75 -15.38
N THR A 289 9.86 -6.91 -14.42
CA THR A 289 9.16 -6.80 -13.13
C THR A 289 8.44 -5.46 -13.08
N ASP A 290 7.17 -5.46 -12.72
CA ASP A 290 6.44 -4.22 -12.48
C ASP A 290 7.11 -3.40 -11.37
N VAL A 291 7.14 -2.08 -11.55
CA VAL A 291 7.84 -1.17 -10.65
C VAL A 291 7.35 -1.25 -9.21
N SER A 292 6.09 -1.60 -8.98
CA SER A 292 5.52 -1.71 -7.63
C SER A 292 6.19 -2.79 -6.78
N TYR A 293 6.60 -3.90 -7.39
CA TYR A 293 7.37 -4.94 -6.70
C TYR A 293 8.80 -4.48 -6.40
N ALA A 294 9.42 -3.75 -7.32
CA ALA A 294 10.77 -3.22 -7.12
C ALA A 294 10.81 -2.14 -6.03
N VAL A 295 9.79 -1.30 -5.95
CA VAL A 295 9.60 -0.34 -4.84
C VAL A 295 9.47 -1.08 -3.52
N ALA A 296 8.60 -2.08 -3.43
CA ALA A 296 8.40 -2.87 -2.21
C ALA A 296 9.70 -3.53 -1.72
N GLU A 297 10.49 -4.14 -2.62
CA GLU A 297 11.78 -4.74 -2.26
C GLU A 297 12.85 -3.70 -1.92
N ALA A 298 12.87 -2.54 -2.58
CA ALA A 298 13.81 -1.47 -2.25
C ALA A 298 13.61 -0.97 -0.81
N PHE A 299 12.36 -0.80 -0.38
CA PHE A 299 12.07 -0.42 1.00
C PHE A 299 12.33 -1.55 2.01
N ARG A 300 12.16 -2.81 1.62
CA ARG A 300 12.41 -3.98 2.45
C ARG A 300 13.88 -4.16 2.78
N CYS A 301 14.77 -3.90 1.80
CA CYS A 301 16.21 -4.13 1.91
C CYS A 301 16.93 -2.92 2.53
N GLY A 302 17.99 -3.19 3.32
CA GLY A 302 18.85 -2.13 3.87
C GLY A 302 19.86 -1.59 2.86
N ARG A 303 20.25 -2.41 1.87
CA ARG A 303 21.25 -2.07 0.87
C ARG A 303 20.73 -2.35 -0.53
N ILE A 304 21.17 -1.57 -1.52
CA ILE A 304 20.72 -1.71 -2.91
C ILE A 304 21.90 -1.55 -3.86
N VAL A 305 21.95 -2.36 -4.91
CA VAL A 305 22.78 -2.13 -6.08
C VAL A 305 21.87 -1.81 -7.27
N LEU A 306 22.11 -0.66 -7.90
CA LEU A 306 21.42 -0.22 -9.10
C LEU A 306 22.33 -0.37 -10.30
N ALA A 307 21.97 -1.22 -11.27
CA ALA A 307 22.71 -1.49 -12.48
C ALA A 307 21.93 -1.00 -13.71
N CYS A 308 22.42 0.03 -14.40
CA CYS A 308 21.68 0.70 -15.47
C CYS A 308 22.52 0.87 -16.74
N ALA A 309 21.89 0.60 -17.90
CA ALA A 309 22.43 0.99 -19.19
C ALA A 309 22.17 2.48 -19.46
N SER A 310 23.13 3.17 -20.09
CA SER A 310 22.92 4.51 -20.65
C SER A 310 22.07 4.38 -21.92
N TYR A 311 21.03 5.25 -22.05
CA TYR A 311 20.12 5.26 -23.19
C TYR A 311 19.76 6.71 -23.54
N ASP A 312 19.87 7.10 -24.80
CA ASP A 312 19.59 8.46 -25.31
C ASP A 312 20.28 9.58 -24.51
N GLY A 313 21.52 9.30 -24.02
CA GLY A 313 22.24 10.24 -23.17
C GLY A 313 21.64 10.39 -21.75
N PHE A 314 20.77 9.47 -21.35
CA PHE A 314 20.09 9.46 -20.05
C PHE A 314 20.06 8.04 -19.44
N LEU A 315 19.20 7.83 -18.43
CA LEU A 315 18.95 6.51 -17.87
C LEU A 315 18.07 5.66 -18.79
N PHE A 316 18.28 4.36 -18.80
CA PHE A 316 17.31 3.48 -19.44
C PHE A 316 15.98 3.55 -18.68
N PRO A 317 14.82 3.77 -19.38
CA PRO A 317 13.54 4.15 -18.76
C PRO A 317 13.08 3.30 -17.56
N PRO A 318 13.28 1.97 -17.49
CA PRO A 318 12.85 1.22 -16.30
C PRO A 318 13.57 1.64 -15.01
N MET A 319 14.84 2.09 -15.10
CA MET A 319 15.57 2.61 -13.94
C MET A 319 15.09 4.01 -13.55
N GLU A 320 14.84 4.87 -14.53
CA GLU A 320 14.26 6.21 -14.29
C GLU A 320 12.92 6.10 -13.59
N ASN A 321 12.05 5.18 -14.05
CA ASN A 321 10.76 4.90 -13.45
C ASN A 321 10.90 4.47 -11.97
N LEU A 322 11.80 3.53 -11.67
CA LEU A 322 12.06 3.12 -10.28
C LEU A 322 12.52 4.30 -9.41
N LEU A 323 13.52 5.07 -9.85
CA LEU A 323 14.05 6.19 -9.07
C LEU A 323 12.99 7.28 -8.83
N THR A 324 12.14 7.57 -9.82
CA THR A 324 11.01 8.50 -9.68
C THR A 324 10.03 8.02 -8.61
N HIS A 325 9.66 6.74 -8.61
CA HIS A 325 8.78 6.16 -7.58
C HIS A 325 9.43 6.19 -6.20
N LEU A 326 10.69 5.83 -6.07
CA LEU A 326 11.40 5.88 -4.79
C LEU A 326 11.41 7.31 -4.22
N LYS A 327 11.73 8.31 -5.05
CA LYS A 327 11.76 9.72 -4.67
C LYS A 327 10.40 10.24 -4.21
N THR A 328 9.34 9.95 -4.96
CA THR A 328 7.98 10.42 -4.65
C THR A 328 7.39 9.76 -3.40
N LYS A 329 7.89 8.58 -3.02
CA LYS A 329 7.45 7.82 -1.82
C LYS A 329 8.37 8.03 -0.60
N ASN A 330 9.22 9.07 -0.62
CA ASN A 330 10.14 9.40 0.48
C ASN A 330 11.12 8.27 0.84
N PHE A 331 11.60 7.53 -0.15
CA PHE A 331 12.65 6.52 0.05
C PHE A 331 13.87 7.14 0.73
N GLN A 332 14.36 6.52 1.79
CA GLN A 332 15.41 7.10 2.61
C GLN A 332 16.15 6.06 3.47
N GLY A 333 17.31 6.47 4.03
CA GLY A 333 18.02 5.69 5.04
C GLY A 333 18.58 4.37 4.49
N ARG A 334 19.13 4.37 3.28
CA ARG A 334 19.68 3.16 2.62
C ARG A 334 21.10 3.41 2.10
N THR A 335 21.87 2.31 1.99
CA THR A 335 23.16 2.32 1.30
C THR A 335 22.98 1.82 -0.14
N VAL A 336 23.54 2.56 -1.12
CA VAL A 336 23.35 2.28 -2.55
C VAL A 336 24.69 2.18 -3.27
N GLY A 337 24.91 1.05 -3.94
CA GLY A 337 25.99 0.83 -4.89
C GLY A 337 25.53 1.07 -6.33
N LEU A 338 26.40 1.59 -7.19
CA LEU A 338 26.08 1.94 -8.57
C LEU A 338 26.91 1.15 -9.57
N MET A 339 26.22 0.64 -10.58
CA MET A 339 26.82 0.00 -11.77
C MET A 339 26.24 0.65 -13.02
N GLU A 340 27.10 1.04 -13.94
CA GLU A 340 26.69 1.62 -15.22
C GLU A 340 27.19 0.83 -16.41
N ASN A 341 26.49 0.90 -17.54
CA ASN A 341 26.94 0.34 -18.81
C ASN A 341 26.71 1.33 -19.95
N GLY A 342 27.74 1.51 -20.77
CA GLY A 342 27.65 2.32 -21.98
C GLY A 342 28.89 2.10 -22.86
N THR A 343 28.69 1.71 -24.13
CA THR A 343 29.76 1.34 -25.04
C THR A 343 30.75 2.48 -25.28
N TRP A 344 30.27 3.70 -25.53
CA TRP A 344 31.12 4.88 -25.85
C TRP A 344 31.03 5.99 -24.80
N ALA A 345 29.90 6.13 -24.08
CA ALA A 345 29.66 7.19 -23.13
C ALA A 345 28.83 6.68 -21.94
N PRO A 346 29.39 5.85 -21.03
CA PRO A 346 28.70 5.45 -19.82
C PRO A 346 28.49 6.68 -18.95
N MET A 347 27.24 6.92 -18.54
CA MET A 347 26.86 8.08 -17.73
C MET A 347 25.74 7.78 -16.73
N ALA A 348 25.23 6.56 -16.74
CA ALA A 348 24.09 6.20 -15.90
C ALA A 348 24.41 6.33 -14.41
N ALA A 349 25.62 6.02 -13.95
CA ALA A 349 25.99 6.15 -12.53
C ALA A 349 25.94 7.60 -12.06
N LYS A 350 26.43 8.57 -12.88
CA LYS A 350 26.36 10.00 -12.57
C LYS A 350 24.91 10.47 -12.43
N LEU A 351 24.04 10.02 -13.34
CA LEU A 351 22.63 10.39 -13.34
C LEU A 351 21.87 9.76 -12.18
N MET A 352 22.08 8.47 -11.90
CA MET A 352 21.50 7.80 -10.73
C MET A 352 21.93 8.47 -9.43
N ARG A 353 23.22 8.83 -9.30
CA ARG A 353 23.71 9.54 -8.11
C ARG A 353 23.00 10.88 -7.92
N ALA A 354 22.82 11.66 -8.98
CA ALA A 354 22.12 12.95 -8.91
C ALA A 354 20.67 12.80 -8.43
N GLU A 355 19.96 11.73 -8.82
CA GLU A 355 18.61 11.46 -8.31
C GLU A 355 18.62 11.04 -6.83
N LEU A 356 19.61 10.23 -6.43
CA LEU A 356 19.77 9.75 -5.06
C LEU A 356 20.20 10.85 -4.08
N ASP A 357 21.03 11.80 -4.53
CA ASP A 357 21.47 12.96 -3.73
C ASP A 357 20.29 13.85 -3.29
N GLY A 358 19.17 13.81 -4.01
CA GLY A 358 17.91 14.46 -3.64
C GLY A 358 17.07 13.72 -2.60
N MET A 359 17.45 12.49 -2.21
CA MET A 359 16.73 11.66 -1.26
C MET A 359 17.36 11.72 0.14
N LYS A 360 16.54 11.67 1.18
CA LYS A 360 16.99 11.87 2.56
C LYS A 360 17.81 10.67 3.07
N ASN A 361 18.98 10.96 3.67
CA ASN A 361 19.83 9.94 4.35
C ASN A 361 20.18 8.73 3.46
N ILE A 362 20.39 8.95 2.17
CA ILE A 362 20.95 7.94 1.28
C ILE A 362 22.47 8.02 1.32
N THR A 363 23.12 6.89 1.55
CA THR A 363 24.57 6.76 1.45
C THR A 363 24.91 6.07 0.12
N VAL A 364 25.46 6.81 -0.83
CA VAL A 364 25.92 6.21 -2.09
C VAL A 364 27.38 5.80 -1.94
N CYS A 365 27.73 4.57 -2.33
CA CYS A 365 29.10 4.08 -2.33
C CYS A 365 29.99 4.95 -3.25
N ASP A 366 31.27 5.10 -2.86
CA ASP A 366 32.24 5.82 -3.67
C ASP A 366 32.69 4.98 -4.88
N ALA A 367 32.83 3.67 -4.68
CA ALA A 367 33.11 2.72 -5.75
C ALA A 367 31.95 2.66 -6.75
N VAL A 368 32.27 2.75 -8.02
CA VAL A 368 31.34 2.64 -9.15
C VAL A 368 31.87 1.57 -10.09
N VAL A 369 30.98 0.67 -10.56
CA VAL A 369 31.32 -0.31 -11.59
C VAL A 369 30.96 0.28 -12.94
N THR A 370 31.98 0.53 -13.79
CA THR A 370 31.79 1.02 -15.15
C THR A 370 32.04 -0.10 -16.16
N ILE A 371 30.97 -0.46 -16.88
CA ILE A 371 31.00 -1.50 -17.92
C ILE A 371 30.97 -0.84 -19.28
N ARG A 372 31.83 -1.32 -20.20
CA ARG A 372 31.82 -0.91 -21.61
C ARG A 372 31.40 -2.08 -22.46
N SER A 373 30.10 -2.13 -22.80
CA SER A 373 29.41 -3.20 -23.52
C SER A 373 29.24 -4.48 -22.68
N ALA A 374 30.29 -5.28 -22.49
CA ALA A 374 30.27 -6.48 -21.66
C ALA A 374 31.23 -6.34 -20.47
N ALA A 375 30.91 -6.99 -19.37
CA ALA A 375 31.81 -7.07 -18.22
C ALA A 375 33.11 -7.82 -18.60
N ASN A 376 34.22 -7.32 -18.08
CA ASN A 376 35.56 -7.91 -18.23
C ASN A 376 36.27 -7.95 -16.87
N ALA A 377 37.49 -8.46 -16.83
CA ALA A 377 38.23 -8.58 -15.57
C ALA A 377 38.38 -7.25 -14.79
N ALA A 378 38.50 -6.12 -15.49
CA ALA A 378 38.55 -4.82 -14.82
C ALA A 378 37.23 -4.43 -14.17
N ALA A 379 36.10 -4.67 -14.84
CA ALA A 379 34.78 -4.46 -14.29
C ALA A 379 34.51 -5.42 -13.11
N GLU A 380 34.96 -6.68 -13.20
CA GLU A 380 34.82 -7.63 -12.09
C GLU A 380 35.64 -7.23 -10.85
N ALA A 381 36.86 -6.68 -11.05
CA ALA A 381 37.65 -6.13 -9.97
C ALA A 381 36.94 -4.92 -9.30
N GLN A 382 36.30 -4.06 -10.08
CA GLN A 382 35.47 -2.95 -9.53
C GLN A 382 34.26 -3.49 -8.74
N MET A 383 33.63 -4.60 -9.18
CA MET A 383 32.55 -5.23 -8.43
C MET A 383 33.02 -5.76 -7.06
N ASP A 384 34.24 -6.31 -6.97
CA ASP A 384 34.79 -6.77 -5.68
C ASP A 384 34.97 -5.58 -4.72
N VAL A 385 35.49 -4.45 -5.20
CA VAL A 385 35.64 -3.23 -4.40
C VAL A 385 34.27 -2.68 -3.97
N LEU A 386 33.31 -2.62 -4.88
CA LEU A 386 31.96 -2.16 -4.55
C LEU A 386 31.27 -3.10 -3.55
N ALA A 387 31.43 -4.41 -3.68
CA ALA A 387 30.86 -5.39 -2.75
C ALA A 387 31.43 -5.19 -1.33
N ASP A 388 32.75 -5.03 -1.20
CA ASP A 388 33.40 -4.80 0.08
C ASP A 388 32.94 -3.48 0.74
N GLU A 389 32.85 -2.41 -0.02
CA GLU A 389 32.36 -1.12 0.45
C GLU A 389 30.88 -1.19 0.89
N LEU A 390 30.03 -1.82 0.08
CA LEU A 390 28.59 -1.94 0.35
C LEU A 390 28.34 -2.77 1.62
N LEU A 391 29.14 -3.80 1.87
CA LEU A 391 29.00 -4.66 3.05
C LEU A 391 29.58 -4.02 4.31
N ALA A 392 30.55 -3.10 4.18
CA ALA A 392 31.15 -2.39 5.30
C ALA A 392 30.29 -1.23 5.85
N LYS A 393 29.40 -0.69 5.04
CA LYS A 393 28.48 0.40 5.36
C LYS A 393 27.12 -0.15 5.81
#